data_9a2146434d406569be6a75151a587dfd
#
_entry.id   9a2146434d406569be6a75151a587dfd
#
_cell.length_a   1.000
_cell.length_b   1.000
_cell.length_c   1.000
_cell.angle_alpha   90.00
_cell.angle_beta   90.00
_cell.angle_gamma   90.00
#
_symmetry.space_group_name_H-M   'P 1'
#
loop_
_entity.id
_entity.type
_entity.pdbx_description
1 polymer ?
#
loop_
_entity_poly.entity_id
_entity_poly.type
_entity_poly.pdbx_seq_one_letter_code
_entity_poly.pdbx_strand_id
1 'polypeptide(L)' 'MPLKTGKLDPATLKRLVLDQLGTRRDDVVVHARVGEDAAAVAFGDEVCVLSSDPITGAGSNAGWFAVHVA' A
#
# COMPACT_ATOMS: atom_id res chain seq x y z
N MET A 1 -7.58 10.64 19.28
CA MET A 1 -8.31 9.36 19.33
C MET A 1 -7.32 8.22 19.46
N PRO A 2 -7.48 7.37 20.46
CA PRO A 2 -6.56 6.25 20.61
C PRO A 2 -6.76 5.23 19.49
N LEU A 3 -5.65 4.74 18.94
CA LEU A 3 -5.65 3.71 17.93
C LEU A 3 -5.58 2.34 18.59
N LYS A 4 -6.26 1.38 18.01
CA LYS A 4 -6.20 -0.01 18.45
C LYS A 4 -4.93 -0.67 17.93
N THR A 5 -4.47 -1.70 18.65
CA THR A 5 -3.38 -2.55 18.18
C THR A 5 -3.83 -3.28 16.93
N GLY A 6 -2.92 -3.42 15.97
CA GLY A 6 -3.18 -4.10 14.70
C GLY A 6 -3.34 -3.13 13.55
N LYS A 7 -4.08 -3.53 12.54
CA LYS A 7 -4.29 -2.70 11.35
C LYS A 7 -5.19 -1.51 11.67
N LEU A 8 -4.90 -0.41 10.99
CA LEU A 8 -5.74 0.77 11.06
C LEU A 8 -7.11 0.45 10.45
N ASP A 9 -8.19 0.84 11.12
CA ASP A 9 -9.53 0.59 10.60
C ASP A 9 -9.77 1.41 9.32
N PRO A 10 -10.63 0.90 8.40
CA PRO A 10 -10.84 1.55 7.10
C PRO A 10 -11.33 3.00 7.19
N ALA A 11 -12.22 3.31 8.12
CA ALA A 11 -12.75 4.67 8.25
C ALA A 11 -11.65 5.66 8.69
N THR A 12 -10.79 5.27 9.62
CA THR A 12 -9.67 6.10 10.07
C THR A 12 -8.63 6.26 8.97
N LEU A 13 -8.31 5.17 8.27
CA LEU A 13 -7.39 5.19 7.13
C LEU A 13 -7.88 6.17 6.06
N LYS A 14 -9.15 6.09 5.69
CA LYS A 14 -9.73 6.99 4.70
C LYS A 14 -9.63 8.45 5.15
N ARG A 15 -10.06 8.75 6.36
CA ARG A 15 -10.12 10.12 6.88
C ARG A 15 -8.75 10.75 7.08
N LEU A 16 -7.82 10.03 7.69
CA LEU A 16 -6.53 10.58 8.08
C LEU A 16 -5.45 10.47 7.03
N VAL A 17 -5.57 9.54 6.10
CA VAL A 17 -4.55 9.30 5.07
C VAL A 17 -5.10 9.48 3.67
N LEU A 18 -6.08 8.69 3.27
CA LEU A 18 -6.51 8.66 1.86
C LEU A 18 -7.14 9.96 1.41
N ASP A 19 -7.97 10.59 2.25
CA ASP A 19 -8.59 11.87 1.92
C ASP A 19 -7.61 13.05 1.93
N GLN A 20 -6.40 12.83 2.46
CA GLN A 20 -5.33 13.85 2.50
C GLN A 20 -4.35 13.73 1.34
N LEU A 21 -4.48 12.70 0.51
CA LEU A 21 -3.62 12.55 -0.66
C LEU A 21 -3.92 13.63 -1.68
N GLY A 22 -2.87 14.08 -2.34
CA GLY A 22 -2.97 15.17 -3.29
C GLY A 22 -3.59 14.77 -4.63
N THR A 23 -3.22 15.49 -5.68
CA THR A 23 -3.74 15.31 -7.02
C THR A 23 -3.40 13.91 -7.56
N ARG A 24 -4.38 13.27 -8.19
CA ARG A 24 -4.18 12.02 -8.92
C ARG A 24 -3.48 12.29 -10.24
N ARG A 25 -2.59 11.39 -10.60
CA ARG A 25 -1.98 11.39 -11.93
C ARG A 25 -2.87 10.59 -12.88
N ASP A 26 -2.94 11.05 -14.14
CA ASP A 26 -3.78 10.38 -15.15
C ASP A 26 -3.26 8.99 -15.54
N ASP A 27 -1.94 8.75 -15.39
CA ASP A 27 -1.34 7.46 -15.70
C ASP A 27 -1.53 6.41 -14.59
N VAL A 28 -2.08 6.79 -13.45
CA VAL A 28 -2.38 5.84 -12.37
C VAL A 28 -3.77 5.24 -12.59
N VAL A 29 -3.81 3.96 -12.95
CA VAL A 29 -5.06 3.24 -13.27
C VAL A 29 -5.76 2.79 -11.99
N VAL A 30 -4.99 2.27 -11.03
CA VAL A 30 -5.52 1.88 -9.72
C VAL A 30 -4.86 2.73 -8.65
N HIS A 31 -5.66 3.54 -7.98
CA HIS A 31 -5.23 4.48 -6.95
C HIS A 31 -5.34 3.89 -5.54
N ALA A 32 -4.71 4.58 -4.60
CA ALA A 32 -4.85 4.24 -3.19
C ALA A 32 -6.31 4.41 -2.73
N ARG A 33 -6.87 3.37 -2.16
CA ARG A 33 -8.21 3.37 -1.57
C ARG A 33 -8.35 2.16 -0.65
N VAL A 34 -9.39 2.16 0.15
CA VAL A 34 -9.68 1.03 1.03
C VAL A 34 -9.89 -0.23 0.20
N GLY A 35 -9.19 -1.31 0.58
CA GLY A 35 -9.30 -2.60 -0.10
C GLY A 35 -8.34 -2.81 -1.25
N GLU A 36 -7.52 -1.82 -1.60
CA GLU A 36 -6.53 -1.95 -2.66
C GLU A 36 -5.15 -2.23 -2.09
N ASP A 37 -4.58 -3.37 -2.44
CA ASP A 37 -3.25 -3.80 -1.97
C ASP A 37 -2.14 -3.53 -2.97
N ALA A 38 -2.47 -3.08 -4.17
CA ALA A 38 -1.51 -2.79 -5.21
C ALA A 38 -1.88 -1.52 -5.95
N ALA A 39 -0.90 -0.90 -6.57
CA ALA A 39 -1.09 0.21 -7.50
C ALA A 39 -0.91 -0.29 -8.92
N ALA A 40 -1.59 0.31 -9.88
CA ALA A 40 -1.39 0.03 -11.29
C ALA A 40 -1.17 1.34 -12.04
N VAL A 41 -0.10 1.39 -12.80
CA VAL A 41 0.32 2.59 -13.56
C VAL A 41 0.37 2.23 -15.04
N ALA A 42 -0.24 3.07 -15.87
CA ALA A 42 -0.21 2.87 -17.32
C ALA A 42 1.19 3.15 -17.86
N PHE A 43 1.65 2.28 -18.77
CA PHE A 43 3.00 2.35 -19.34
C PHE A 43 2.91 1.99 -20.82
N GLY A 44 2.57 2.95 -21.67
CA GLY A 44 2.27 2.67 -23.06
C GLY A 44 1.09 1.72 -23.19
N ASP A 45 1.27 0.60 -23.85
CA ASP A 45 0.24 -0.44 -24.03
C ASP A 45 0.16 -1.41 -22.84
N GLU A 46 1.03 -1.24 -21.86
CA GLU A 46 1.15 -2.15 -20.72
C GLU A 46 0.74 -1.44 -19.44
N VAL A 47 0.56 -2.24 -18.40
CA VAL A 47 0.27 -1.74 -17.05
C VAL A 47 1.32 -2.30 -16.11
N CYS A 48 1.95 -1.42 -15.35
CA CYS A 48 2.89 -1.79 -14.30
C CYS A 48 2.11 -1.92 -12.98
N VAL A 49 2.12 -3.09 -12.39
CA VAL A 49 1.46 -3.34 -11.11
C VAL A 49 2.53 -3.36 -10.02
N LEU A 50 2.32 -2.54 -8.99
CA LEU A 50 3.27 -2.37 -7.89
C LEU A 50 2.59 -2.72 -6.58
N SER A 51 3.29 -3.47 -5.77
CA SER A 51 2.87 -3.74 -4.39
C SER A 51 4.10 -3.77 -3.49
N SER A 52 3.88 -3.52 -2.21
CA SER A 52 4.95 -3.64 -1.23
C SER A 52 4.47 -4.50 -0.07
N ASP A 53 5.37 -5.29 0.45
CA ASP A 53 5.05 -6.20 1.55
C ASP A 53 6.17 -6.12 2.59
N PRO A 54 6.12 -5.13 3.49
CA PRO A 54 7.17 -4.94 4.47
C PRO A 54 7.20 -6.10 5.47
N ILE A 55 8.39 -6.57 5.77
CA ILE A 55 8.60 -7.62 6.76
C ILE A 55 8.99 -6.97 8.09
N THR A 56 8.23 -7.27 9.13
CA THR A 56 8.45 -6.74 10.47
C THR A 56 8.66 -7.88 11.46
N GLY A 57 9.37 -7.59 12.56
CA GLY A 57 9.56 -8.54 13.65
C GLY A 57 10.50 -9.70 13.34
N ALA A 58 11.18 -9.71 12.21
CA ALA A 58 12.06 -10.80 11.79
C ALA A 58 13.52 -10.59 12.21
N GLY A 59 13.88 -9.42 12.71
CA GLY A 59 15.24 -9.13 13.16
C GLY A 59 16.26 -9.26 12.04
N SER A 60 17.38 -9.97 12.32
CA SER A 60 18.46 -10.12 11.35
C SER A 60 18.08 -10.96 10.13
N ASN A 61 16.96 -11.67 10.17
CA ASN A 61 16.49 -12.50 9.06
C ASN A 61 15.50 -11.79 8.13
N ALA A 62 15.28 -10.49 8.32
CA ALA A 62 14.27 -9.74 7.57
C ALA A 62 14.46 -9.83 6.05
N GLY A 63 15.73 -9.73 5.58
CA GLY A 63 16.02 -9.83 4.16
C GLY A 63 15.66 -11.19 3.56
N TRP A 64 15.97 -12.26 4.28
CA TRP A 64 15.63 -13.61 3.86
C TRP A 64 14.11 -13.78 3.75
N PHE A 65 13.39 -13.37 4.80
CA PHE A 65 11.92 -13.45 4.79
C PHE A 65 11.30 -12.59 3.70
N ALA A 66 11.82 -11.40 3.45
CA ALA A 66 11.32 -10.53 2.40
C ALA A 66 11.34 -11.20 1.02
N VAL A 67 12.41 -11.94 0.72
CA VAL A 67 12.53 -12.65 -0.56
C VAL A 67 11.63 -13.87 -0.61
N HIS A 68 11.55 -14.65 0.47
CA HIS A 68 10.88 -15.95 0.46
C HIS A 68 9.37 -15.90 0.74
N VAL A 69 8.90 -14.80 1.36
CA VAL A 69 7.48 -14.63 1.69
C VAL A 69 6.76 -13.79 0.66
N ALA A 70 7.46 -12.87 0.00
CA ALA A 70 6.87 -11.95 -0.96
C ALA A 70 6.21 -12.65 -2.16
#